data_0ff141f28bd96688a0654cb19db4156f
#
_entry.id   0ff141f28bd96688a0654cb19db4156f
#
_cell.length_a   1.000
_cell.length_b   1.000
_cell.length_c   1.000
_cell.angle_alpha   90.00
_cell.angle_beta   90.00
_cell.angle_gamma   90.00
#
_symmetry.space_group_name_H-M   'P 1'
#
loop_
_entity.id
_entity.type
_entity.pdbx_description
1 polymer ?
#
loop_
_entity_poly.entity_id
_entity_poly.type
_entity_poly.pdbx_seq_one_letter_code
_entity_poly.pdbx_strand_id
1 'polypeptide(L)'
;LFIFDLNTEYKFKNIYSYNTFSEITDDAAYIWENYYDEEEKINEYYLNFFVKNENGTYDRTQEEHYERAYDLETIRRYIEESGMKFEAAYDAFTFEPARDDSERIYVVAREITKKEEIVNG
;
A
#
# COMPACT_ATOMS: atom_id res chain seq x y z
N LEU A 1 -7.02 19.05 -5.24
CA LEU A 1 -5.77 18.34 -4.95
C LEU A 1 -6.07 17.03 -4.24
N PHE A 2 -5.54 15.94 -4.73
CA PHE A 2 -5.77 14.61 -4.19
C PHE A 2 -4.42 13.96 -3.88
N ILE A 3 -4.24 13.50 -2.64
CA ILE A 3 -2.99 12.86 -2.19
C ILE A 3 -3.33 11.49 -1.63
N PHE A 4 -2.64 10.47 -2.08
CA PHE A 4 -2.78 9.13 -1.53
C PHE A 4 -1.43 8.44 -1.45
N ASP A 5 -1.36 7.39 -0.63
CA ASP A 5 -0.14 6.62 -0.49
C ASP A 5 -0.31 5.19 -0.99
N LEU A 6 0.81 4.60 -1.39
CA LEU A 6 0.87 3.23 -1.88
C LEU A 6 2.10 2.53 -1.35
N ASN A 7 1.95 1.26 -1.00
CA ASN A 7 3.07 0.36 -0.85
C ASN A 7 3.59 0.01 -2.25
N THR A 8 4.91 -0.03 -2.40
CA THR A 8 5.55 -0.31 -3.69
C THR A 8 5.76 -1.80 -3.92
N GLU A 9 5.99 -2.17 -5.18
CA GLU A 9 6.42 -3.54 -5.50
C GLU A 9 7.73 -3.88 -4.80
N TYR A 10 8.65 -2.93 -4.69
CA TYR A 10 9.90 -3.11 -3.96
C TYR A 10 9.65 -3.60 -2.53
N LYS A 11 8.69 -2.99 -1.84
CA LYS A 11 8.33 -3.39 -0.46
C LYS A 11 7.77 -4.80 -0.41
N PHE A 12 6.86 -5.14 -1.31
CA PHE A 12 6.27 -6.48 -1.37
C PHE A 12 7.31 -7.54 -1.68
N LYS A 13 8.19 -7.26 -2.65
CA LYS A 13 9.17 -8.20 -3.15
C LYS A 13 10.36 -8.38 -2.21
N ASN A 14 10.85 -7.30 -1.60
CA ASN A 14 12.09 -7.31 -0.84
C ASN A 14 11.92 -7.28 0.67
N ILE A 15 10.80 -6.75 1.17
CA ILE A 15 10.55 -6.61 2.60
C ILE A 15 9.53 -7.64 3.08
N TYR A 16 8.38 -7.75 2.40
CA TYR A 16 7.28 -8.60 2.83
C TYR A 16 7.36 -10.03 2.32
N SER A 17 7.84 -10.23 1.09
CA SER A 17 7.81 -11.52 0.39
C SER A 17 8.32 -12.68 1.26
N TYR A 18 7.43 -13.66 1.51
CA TYR A 18 7.71 -14.85 2.31
C TYR A 18 8.21 -14.57 3.73
N ASN A 19 8.09 -13.34 4.21
CA ASN A 19 8.48 -12.97 5.55
C ASN A 19 7.29 -13.05 6.49
N THR A 20 7.57 -13.46 7.73
CA THR A 20 6.62 -13.53 8.82
C THR A 20 7.03 -12.55 9.89
N PHE A 21 6.09 -11.69 10.28
CA PHE A 21 6.29 -10.72 11.36
C PHE A 21 5.40 -11.13 12.53
N SER A 22 5.89 -10.93 13.73
CA SER A 22 5.12 -11.22 14.93
C SER A 22 5.47 -10.27 16.06
N GLU A 23 4.51 -10.05 16.95
CA GLU A 23 4.70 -9.25 18.13
C GLU A 23 3.87 -9.85 19.26
N ILE A 24 4.39 -9.83 20.46
CA ILE A 24 3.72 -10.34 21.65
C ILE A 24 3.76 -9.24 22.70
N THR A 25 2.59 -8.89 23.22
CA THR A 25 2.43 -8.01 24.39
C THR A 25 1.78 -8.80 25.52
N ASP A 26 1.58 -8.18 26.68
CA ASP A 26 0.95 -8.85 27.82
C ASP A 26 -0.49 -9.30 27.52
N ASP A 27 -1.21 -8.58 26.66
CA ASP A 27 -2.62 -8.77 26.42
C ASP A 27 -2.97 -9.30 25.02
N ALA A 28 -2.04 -9.24 24.08
CA ALA A 28 -2.29 -9.60 22.70
C ALA A 28 -1.03 -10.08 21.98
N ALA A 29 -1.24 -10.77 20.86
CA ALA A 29 -0.17 -11.16 19.97
C ALA A 29 -0.70 -11.19 18.53
N TYR A 30 0.19 -11.00 17.57
CA TYR A 30 -0.17 -11.26 16.18
C TYR A 30 0.95 -12.01 15.46
N ILE A 31 0.54 -12.75 14.44
CA ILE A 31 1.42 -13.38 13.46
C ILE A 31 0.94 -12.92 12.09
N TRP A 32 1.85 -12.29 11.35
CA TRP A 32 1.56 -11.73 10.02
C TRP A 32 2.47 -12.39 9.00
N GLU A 33 1.87 -13.24 8.15
CA GLU A 33 2.56 -13.95 7.08
C GLU A 33 2.30 -13.27 5.75
N ASN A 34 3.32 -13.19 4.90
CA ASN A 34 3.25 -12.56 3.58
C ASN A 34 3.70 -13.52 2.50
N TYR A 35 2.98 -13.51 1.38
CA TYR A 35 3.34 -14.26 0.17
C TYR A 35 3.14 -13.37 -1.03
N TYR A 36 4.21 -13.07 -1.75
CA TYR A 36 4.15 -12.21 -2.93
C TYR A 36 4.24 -13.03 -4.21
N ASP A 37 3.24 -12.89 -5.09
CA ASP A 37 3.20 -13.48 -6.42
C ASP A 37 3.68 -12.45 -7.43
N GLU A 38 4.88 -12.65 -7.99
CA GLU A 38 5.47 -11.72 -8.94
C GLU A 38 4.75 -11.65 -10.28
N GLU A 39 4.12 -12.76 -10.73
CA GLU A 39 3.39 -12.77 -11.99
C GLU A 39 2.11 -11.96 -11.90
N GLU A 40 1.33 -12.17 -10.84
CA GLU A 40 0.08 -11.45 -10.63
C GLU A 40 0.30 -10.09 -9.96
N LYS A 41 1.47 -9.86 -9.40
CA LYS A 41 1.82 -8.66 -8.63
C LYS A 41 0.88 -8.45 -7.45
N ILE A 42 0.54 -9.54 -6.77
CA ILE A 42 -0.34 -9.52 -5.61
C ILE A 42 0.41 -10.03 -4.39
N ASN A 43 0.36 -9.27 -3.30
CA ASN A 43 0.82 -9.72 -2.00
C ASN A 43 -0.36 -10.22 -1.19
N GLU A 44 -0.27 -11.46 -0.71
CA GLU A 44 -1.27 -12.06 0.16
C GLU A 44 -0.83 -11.89 1.60
N TYR A 45 -1.73 -11.41 2.46
CA TYR A 45 -1.51 -11.26 3.88
C TYR A 45 -2.38 -12.25 4.64
N TYR A 46 -1.77 -12.98 5.57
CA TYR A 46 -2.48 -13.82 6.51
C TYR A 46 -2.17 -13.32 7.91
N LEU A 47 -3.19 -12.75 8.55
CA LEU A 47 -3.04 -12.15 9.87
C LEU A 47 -3.80 -12.99 10.89
N ASN A 48 -3.09 -13.43 11.93
CA ASN A 48 -3.68 -14.08 13.08
C ASN A 48 -3.48 -13.19 14.29
N PHE A 49 -4.59 -12.78 14.91
CA PHE A 49 -4.58 -12.00 16.14
C PHE A 49 -5.05 -12.87 17.31
N PHE A 50 -4.35 -12.76 18.42
CA PHE A 50 -4.68 -13.43 19.67
C PHE A 50 -4.89 -12.38 20.73
N VAL A 51 -6.10 -12.31 21.30
CA VAL A 51 -6.43 -11.33 22.32
C VAL A 51 -6.77 -12.08 23.61
N LYS A 52 -6.11 -11.67 24.70
CA LYS A 52 -6.27 -12.31 26.00
C LYS A 52 -7.62 -11.96 26.64
N ASN A 53 -8.29 -12.98 27.14
CA ASN A 53 -9.52 -12.85 27.90
C ASN A 53 -9.21 -12.68 29.39
N GLU A 54 -10.19 -12.24 30.16
CA GLU A 54 -10.06 -12.05 31.61
C GLU A 54 -9.70 -13.35 32.35
N ASN A 55 -10.13 -14.50 31.83
CA ASN A 55 -9.85 -15.82 32.43
C ASN A 55 -8.49 -16.42 32.01
N GLY A 56 -7.68 -15.67 31.27
CA GLY A 56 -6.35 -16.13 30.83
C GLY A 56 -6.35 -16.92 29.52
N THR A 57 -7.49 -17.18 28.91
CA THR A 57 -7.56 -17.76 27.58
C THR A 57 -7.40 -16.69 26.51
N TYR A 58 -7.22 -17.11 25.25
CA TYR A 58 -7.05 -16.20 24.12
C TYR A 58 -8.10 -16.47 23.04
N ASP A 59 -8.67 -15.41 22.52
CA ASP A 59 -9.50 -15.49 21.32
C ASP A 59 -8.62 -15.25 20.11
N ARG A 60 -8.78 -16.08 19.09
CA ARG A 60 -8.07 -15.95 17.81
C ARG A 60 -9.01 -15.42 16.76
N THR A 61 -8.53 -14.38 16.05
CA THR A 61 -9.19 -13.84 14.87
C THR A 61 -8.23 -13.96 13.69
N GLN A 62 -8.72 -14.41 12.55
CA GLN A 62 -7.91 -14.55 11.34
C GLN A 62 -8.46 -13.65 10.25
N GLU A 63 -7.55 -12.94 9.55
CA GLU A 63 -7.89 -12.12 8.41
C GLU A 63 -6.99 -12.48 7.24
N GLU A 64 -7.56 -12.43 6.03
CA GLU A 64 -6.83 -12.59 4.78
C GLU A 64 -7.02 -11.32 3.96
N HIS A 65 -5.93 -10.81 3.42
CA HIS A 65 -5.95 -9.62 2.58
C HIS A 65 -5.09 -9.83 1.35
N TYR A 66 -5.51 -9.21 0.25
CA TYR A 66 -4.80 -9.25 -1.02
C TYR A 66 -4.57 -7.82 -1.46
N GLU A 67 -3.32 -7.47 -1.75
CA GLU A 67 -2.97 -6.14 -2.19
C GLU A 67 -2.17 -6.23 -3.48
N ARG A 68 -2.64 -5.52 -4.52
CA ARG A 68 -1.97 -5.50 -5.80
C ARG A 68 -0.88 -4.42 -5.80
N ALA A 69 0.29 -4.76 -6.32
CA ALA A 69 1.34 -3.79 -6.56
C ALA A 69 1.12 -3.12 -7.92
N TYR A 70 1.28 -1.80 -7.95
CA TYR A 70 1.20 -1.02 -9.19
C TYR A 70 2.51 -0.26 -9.35
N ASP A 71 3.06 -0.25 -10.57
CA ASP A 71 4.18 0.63 -10.85
C ASP A 71 3.69 2.07 -11.04
N LEU A 72 4.60 3.02 -10.94
CA LEU A 72 4.26 4.44 -11.00
C LEU A 72 3.68 4.84 -12.37
N GLU A 73 4.17 4.25 -13.45
CA GLU A 73 3.67 4.54 -14.80
C GLU A 73 2.21 4.10 -14.95
N THR A 74 1.85 2.94 -14.39
CA THR A 74 0.46 2.45 -14.41
C THR A 74 -0.44 3.37 -13.60
N ILE A 75 -0.01 3.82 -12.42
CA ILE A 75 -0.75 4.76 -11.57
C ILE A 75 -0.93 6.09 -12.29
N ARG A 76 0.11 6.60 -12.91
CA ARG A 76 0.06 7.84 -13.69
C ARG A 76 -0.96 7.74 -14.82
N ARG A 77 -0.94 6.64 -15.56
CA ARG A 77 -1.89 6.39 -16.64
C ARG A 77 -3.33 6.35 -16.13
N TYR A 78 -3.59 5.68 -15.02
CA TYR A 78 -4.94 5.61 -14.44
C TYR A 78 -5.43 6.99 -13.98
N ILE A 79 -4.56 7.80 -13.41
CA ILE A 79 -4.90 9.17 -13.01
C ILE A 79 -5.29 9.99 -14.24
N GLU A 80 -4.50 9.94 -15.29
CA GLU A 80 -4.76 10.68 -16.53
C GLU A 80 -6.03 10.19 -17.24
N GLU A 81 -6.26 8.88 -17.29
CA GLU A 81 -7.48 8.29 -17.85
C GLU A 81 -8.73 8.68 -17.08
N SER A 82 -8.61 8.92 -15.77
CA SER A 82 -9.74 9.36 -14.93
C SER A 82 -10.08 10.85 -15.11
N GLY A 83 -9.32 11.59 -15.91
CA GLY A 83 -9.51 13.02 -16.11
C GLY A 83 -8.79 13.90 -15.11
N MET A 84 -7.93 13.34 -14.28
CA MET A 84 -7.09 14.07 -13.35
C MET A 84 -5.69 14.27 -13.94
N LYS A 85 -4.96 15.21 -13.38
CA LYS A 85 -3.57 15.46 -13.75
C LYS A 85 -2.63 14.88 -12.69
N PHE A 86 -1.65 14.10 -13.13
CA PHE A 86 -0.56 13.64 -12.26
C PHE A 86 0.39 14.81 -12.01
N GLU A 87 0.61 15.15 -10.73
CA GLU A 87 1.50 16.25 -10.36
C GLU A 87 2.88 15.76 -9.96
N ALA A 88 2.96 14.78 -9.05
CA ALA A 88 4.23 14.31 -8.51
C ALA A 88 4.06 13.01 -7.75
N ALA A 89 5.20 12.33 -7.54
CA ALA A 89 5.30 11.21 -6.61
C ALA A 89 6.55 11.40 -5.75
N TYR A 90 6.41 11.21 -4.45
CA TYR A 90 7.47 11.37 -3.47
C TYR A 90 7.73 10.09 -2.71
N ASP A 91 8.99 9.88 -2.33
CA ASP A 91 9.33 8.88 -1.33
C ASP A 91 8.62 9.25 -0.01
N ALA A 92 7.91 8.31 0.59
CA ALA A 92 7.05 8.60 1.76
C ALA A 92 7.80 9.30 2.88
N PHE A 93 7.12 10.23 3.54
CA PHE A 93 7.63 11.06 4.64
C PHE A 93 8.77 11.99 4.23
N THR A 94 8.97 12.22 2.93
CA THR A 94 9.96 13.15 2.40
C THR A 94 9.36 13.99 1.28
N PHE A 95 10.09 15.02 0.86
CA PHE A 95 9.81 15.76 -0.38
C PHE A 95 10.77 15.34 -1.51
N GLU A 96 11.50 14.24 -1.31
CA GLU A 96 12.36 13.69 -2.33
C GLU A 96 11.52 12.91 -3.36
N PRO A 97 11.89 12.93 -4.65
CA PRO A 97 11.18 12.15 -5.65
C PRO A 97 11.16 10.65 -5.33
N ALA A 98 10.09 9.97 -5.73
CA ALA A 98 10.01 8.53 -5.60
C ALA A 98 11.16 7.85 -6.35
N ARG A 99 11.73 6.80 -5.74
CA ARG A 99 12.84 6.02 -6.29
C ARG A 99 12.41 4.57 -6.48
N ASP A 100 13.20 3.83 -7.25
CA ASP A 100 12.95 2.40 -7.48
C ASP A 100 12.99 1.57 -6.19
N ASP A 101 13.72 2.02 -5.18
CA ASP A 101 13.82 1.36 -3.87
C ASP A 101 12.94 1.99 -2.78
N SER A 102 12.06 2.90 -3.15
CA SER A 102 11.08 3.45 -2.22
C SER A 102 10.12 2.35 -1.74
N GLU A 103 9.92 2.22 -0.44
CA GLU A 103 9.03 1.22 0.14
C GLU A 103 7.56 1.68 0.10
N ARG A 104 7.34 2.98 0.23
CA ARG A 104 6.03 3.62 0.17
C ARG A 104 6.19 4.94 -0.56
N ILE A 105 5.21 5.30 -1.37
CA ILE A 105 5.21 6.56 -2.10
C ILE A 105 3.93 7.34 -1.84
N TYR A 106 4.04 8.67 -1.88
CA TYR A 106 2.91 9.58 -1.93
C TYR A 106 2.71 10.02 -3.36
N VAL A 107 1.50 9.88 -3.86
CA VAL A 107 1.11 10.30 -5.20
C VAL A 107 0.21 11.52 -5.08
N VAL A 108 0.53 12.56 -5.82
CA VAL A 108 -0.21 13.82 -5.83
C VAL A 108 -0.87 13.99 -7.18
N ALA A 109 -2.18 14.14 -7.18
CA ALA A 109 -2.97 14.38 -8.38
C ALA A 109 -3.85 15.61 -8.20
N ARG A 110 -4.22 16.25 -9.30
CA ARG A 110 -5.01 17.46 -9.31
C ARG A 110 -6.23 17.29 -10.22
N GLU A 111 -7.37 17.78 -9.77
CA GLU A 111 -8.56 17.84 -10.59
C GLU A 111 -8.38 18.87 -11.69
N ILE A 112 -8.83 18.52 -12.89
CA ILE A 112 -8.89 19.47 -14.02
C ILE A 112 -10.21 20.20 -13.91
N THR A 113 -10.17 21.53 -13.80
CA THR A 113 -11.37 22.35 -13.72
C THR A 113 -12.06 22.42 -15.11
N LYS A 114 -13.37 22.70 -15.12
CA LYS A 114 -14.13 22.88 -16.37
C LYS A 114 -13.52 23.98 -17.27
N LYS A 115 -12.97 25.03 -16.66
CA LYS A 115 -12.32 26.11 -17.39
C LYS A 115 -11.05 25.62 -18.08
N GLU A 116 -10.25 24.80 -17.42
CA GLU A 116 -9.06 24.19 -18.00
C GLU A 116 -9.43 23.21 -19.11
N GLU A 117 -10.48 22.41 -18.92
CA GLU A 117 -10.99 21.49 -19.94
C GLU A 117 -11.42 22.23 -21.20
N ILE A 118 -12.10 23.36 -21.06
CA ILE A 118 -12.54 24.18 -22.20
C ILE A 118 -11.34 24.75 -22.96
N VAL A 119 -10.33 25.20 -22.23
CA VAL A 119 -9.11 25.77 -22.83
C VAL A 119 -8.27 24.68 -23.50
N ASN A 120 -8.19 23.52 -22.92
CA ASN A 120 -7.36 22.41 -23.38
C ASN A 120 -8.09 21.45 -24.33
N GLY A 121 -9.38 21.56 -24.36
CA GLY A 121 -10.21 20.75 -25.24
C GLY A 121 -10.29 21.34 -26.63
#